data_beedf8f7596d63464c859467415e8d06
#
_entry.id   beedf8f7596d63464c859467415e8d06
#
_cell.length_a   1.000
_cell.length_b   1.000
_cell.length_c   1.000
_cell.angle_alpha   90.00
_cell.angle_beta   90.00
_cell.angle_gamma   90.00
#
_symmetry.space_group_name_H-M   'P 1'
#
loop_
_entity.id
_entity.type
_entity.pdbx_description
1 polymer ?
#
loop_
_entity_poly.entity_id
_entity_poly.type
_entity_poly.pdbx_seq_one_letter_code
_entity_poly.pdbx_strand_id
1 'polypeptide(L)'
;GSEMCIRDRSGRALSAENGLCPCQHSSLCLYCGKPQGENTLASVRAFQNPYVKILGHPDDGRFPLDYDELVREARQAQAVLEVNNSSLNPQSARQGGRENITELLKTCMKYDQPVIMGTDSHMCFAIGAFDDAEQLMRELEFPKELVLNYDPENIRKLINITL
;
A
#
# COMPACT_ATOMS: atom_id res chain seq x y z
N GLY A 1 4.37 -15.40 11.20
CA GLY A 1 4.30 -14.08 10.66
C GLY A 1 3.71 -14.09 9.26
N SER A 2 2.55 -13.50 9.11
CA SER A 2 1.92 -13.35 7.81
C SER A 2 2.60 -12.20 7.10
N GLU A 3 3.66 -12.53 6.38
CA GLU A 3 4.27 -11.60 5.45
C GLU A 3 3.47 -11.64 4.16
N MET A 4 2.67 -10.63 3.90
CA MET A 4 2.14 -10.41 2.55
C MET A 4 3.27 -9.82 1.71
N CYS A 5 4.32 -10.61 1.56
CA CYS A 5 5.40 -10.31 0.65
C CYS A 5 4.90 -10.59 -0.75
N ILE A 6 5.13 -9.67 -1.66
CA ILE A 6 4.99 -9.96 -3.08
C ILE A 6 5.97 -11.10 -3.39
N ARG A 7 5.44 -12.30 -3.56
CA ARG A 7 6.20 -13.46 -4.02
C ARG A 7 5.92 -13.65 -5.50
N ASP A 8 6.96 -13.94 -6.26
CA ASP A 8 6.75 -14.43 -7.61
C ASP A 8 6.08 -15.82 -7.58
N ARG A 9 5.65 -16.33 -8.74
CA ARG A 9 5.03 -17.65 -8.85
C ARG A 9 5.93 -18.80 -8.40
N SER A 10 7.24 -18.58 -8.20
CA SER A 10 8.21 -19.55 -7.73
C SER A 10 8.38 -19.52 -6.20
N GLY A 11 7.68 -18.61 -5.50
CA GLY A 11 7.76 -18.47 -4.06
C GLY A 11 9.02 -17.72 -3.57
N ARG A 12 9.81 -17.12 -4.47
CA ARG A 12 10.98 -16.33 -4.11
C ARG A 12 10.55 -14.93 -3.69
N ALA A 13 11.08 -14.47 -2.56
CA ALA A 13 11.02 -13.06 -2.21
C ALA A 13 11.76 -12.25 -3.29
N LEU A 14 11.13 -11.20 -3.79
CA LEU A 14 11.79 -10.28 -4.71
C LEU A 14 12.95 -9.62 -3.97
N SER A 15 14.18 -9.83 -4.45
CA SER A 15 15.37 -9.28 -3.83
C SER A 15 15.50 -7.77 -4.06
N ALA A 16 16.38 -7.14 -3.29
CA ALA A 16 16.67 -5.70 -3.41
C ALA A 16 17.07 -5.26 -4.84
N GLU A 17 17.60 -6.17 -5.65
CA GLU A 17 17.91 -5.93 -7.06
C GLU A 17 16.67 -5.80 -7.94
N ASN A 18 15.51 -6.33 -7.46
CA ASN A 18 14.22 -6.28 -8.15
C ASN A 18 13.19 -5.35 -7.48
N GLY A 19 13.61 -4.53 -6.53
CA GLY A 19 12.85 -3.36 -6.10
C GLY A 19 11.92 -3.51 -4.90
N LEU A 20 11.89 -4.63 -4.16
CA LEU A 20 11.04 -4.73 -2.97
C LEU A 20 11.69 -5.46 -1.81
N CYS A 21 11.64 -4.86 -0.63
CA CYS A 21 12.05 -5.50 0.61
C CYS A 21 10.81 -6.01 1.37
N PRO A 22 10.67 -7.32 1.58
CA PRO A 22 9.54 -7.90 2.27
C PRO A 22 9.70 -7.98 3.80
N CYS A 23 10.58 -7.19 4.40
CA CYS A 23 10.99 -7.41 5.79
C CYS A 23 10.29 -6.47 6.75
N GLN A 24 9.19 -6.88 7.36
CA GLN A 24 8.60 -6.15 8.49
C GLN A 24 9.27 -6.44 9.86
N HIS A 25 10.09 -7.48 9.98
CA HIS A 25 10.54 -7.97 11.30
C HIS A 25 12.01 -8.34 11.41
N SER A 26 12.85 -8.02 10.43
CA SER A 26 14.28 -8.29 10.59
C SER A 26 15.09 -6.99 10.65
N SER A 27 16.02 -6.95 11.59
CA SER A 27 17.10 -5.97 11.67
C SER A 27 18.00 -5.91 10.43
N LEU A 28 17.66 -6.65 9.38
CA LEU A 28 18.34 -6.80 8.09
C LEU A 28 17.53 -6.20 6.92
N CYS A 29 16.52 -5.36 7.17
CA CYS A 29 15.83 -4.69 6.08
C CYS A 29 16.77 -3.70 5.39
N LEU A 30 17.13 -3.98 4.15
CA LEU A 30 18.09 -3.19 3.37
C LEU A 30 17.55 -1.77 3.04
N TYR A 31 16.26 -1.53 3.17
CA TYR A 31 15.61 -0.24 2.88
C TYR A 31 15.22 0.54 4.13
N CYS A 32 15.25 -0.08 5.32
CA CYS A 32 15.01 0.64 6.57
C CYS A 32 16.08 1.72 6.77
N GLY A 33 15.63 2.97 6.95
CA GLY A 33 16.53 4.12 7.08
C GLY A 33 17.13 4.65 5.77
N LYS A 34 16.66 4.17 4.61
CA LYS A 34 17.02 4.75 3.32
C LYS A 34 16.34 6.10 3.11
N PRO A 35 16.97 7.00 2.32
CA PRO A 35 16.34 8.26 1.94
C PRO A 35 15.02 8.04 1.21
N GLN A 36 14.11 9.01 1.36
CA GLN A 36 12.80 9.02 0.72
C GLN A 36 12.85 8.70 -0.77
N GLY A 37 13.76 9.33 -1.51
CA GLY A 37 13.88 9.12 -2.96
C GLY A 37 14.31 7.69 -3.34
N GLU A 38 15.16 7.02 -2.53
CA GLU A 38 15.54 5.62 -2.80
C GLU A 38 14.36 4.67 -2.58
N ASN A 39 13.58 4.88 -1.51
CA ASN A 39 12.40 4.08 -1.22
C ASN A 39 11.31 4.29 -2.29
N THR A 40 11.08 5.54 -2.68
CA THR A 40 10.12 5.87 -3.74
C THR A 40 10.51 5.22 -5.07
N LEU A 41 11.78 5.35 -5.47
CA LEU A 41 12.29 4.73 -6.68
C LEU A 41 12.15 3.19 -6.67
N ALA A 42 12.37 2.56 -5.51
CA ALA A 42 12.18 1.11 -5.38
C ALA A 42 10.72 0.71 -5.58
N SER A 43 9.78 1.46 -5.01
CA SER A 43 8.34 1.23 -5.17
C SER A 43 7.89 1.45 -6.63
N VAL A 44 8.36 2.53 -7.25
CA VAL A 44 8.08 2.84 -8.67
C VAL A 44 8.62 1.76 -9.60
N ARG A 45 9.82 1.26 -9.35
CA ARG A 45 10.38 0.13 -10.13
C ARG A 45 9.57 -1.15 -9.98
N ALA A 46 8.95 -1.38 -8.81
CA ALA A 46 8.07 -2.53 -8.64
C ALA A 46 6.86 -2.47 -9.57
N PHE A 47 6.33 -1.29 -9.85
CA PHE A 47 5.21 -1.10 -10.78
C PHE A 47 5.57 -1.44 -12.24
N GLN A 48 6.85 -1.52 -12.60
CA GLN A 48 7.26 -1.99 -13.93
C GLN A 48 6.96 -3.48 -14.13
N ASN A 49 6.77 -4.23 -13.05
CA ASN A 49 6.32 -5.60 -13.12
C ASN A 49 4.79 -5.65 -13.32
N PRO A 50 4.26 -6.17 -14.45
CA PRO A 50 2.83 -6.16 -14.74
C PRO A 50 1.98 -6.99 -13.78
N TYR A 51 2.61 -7.82 -12.95
CA TYR A 51 1.95 -8.63 -11.93
C TYR A 51 1.83 -7.91 -10.58
N VAL A 52 2.49 -6.77 -10.40
CA VAL A 52 2.36 -5.93 -9.21
C VAL A 52 1.13 -5.05 -9.40
N LYS A 53 0.03 -5.38 -8.73
CA LYS A 53 -1.24 -4.66 -8.82
C LYS A 53 -1.54 -3.79 -7.61
N ILE A 54 -0.96 -4.11 -6.47
CA ILE A 54 -1.21 -3.42 -5.21
C ILE A 54 0.13 -3.18 -4.50
N LEU A 55 0.34 -1.96 -4.04
CA LEU A 55 1.41 -1.64 -3.09
C LEU A 55 0.81 -1.63 -1.70
N GLY A 56 1.25 -2.58 -0.86
CA GLY A 56 0.79 -2.73 0.52
C GLY A 56 1.42 -1.69 1.45
N HIS A 57 0.64 -1.17 2.40
CA HIS A 57 1.00 -0.26 3.50
C HIS A 57 2.13 0.75 3.18
N PRO A 58 1.97 1.64 2.19
CA PRO A 58 2.97 2.65 1.83
C PRO A 58 3.10 3.77 2.88
N ASP A 59 2.41 3.63 3.98
CA ASP A 59 2.28 4.59 5.07
C ASP A 59 3.32 4.44 6.19
N ASP A 60 4.16 3.40 6.14
CA ASP A 60 5.12 3.15 7.21
C ASP A 60 6.30 4.15 7.16
N GLY A 61 6.34 5.07 8.12
CA GLY A 61 7.36 6.13 8.21
C GLY A 61 8.81 5.61 8.38
N ARG A 62 9.00 4.32 8.65
CA ARG A 62 10.33 3.69 8.58
C ARG A 62 10.86 3.60 7.15
N PHE A 63 9.97 3.72 6.18
CA PHE A 63 10.24 3.71 4.73
C PHE A 63 9.61 4.93 4.09
N PRO A 64 10.11 6.14 4.36
CA PRO A 64 9.50 7.37 3.87
C PRO A 64 9.41 7.36 2.35
N LEU A 65 8.27 7.80 1.82
CA LEU A 65 7.95 7.84 0.40
C LEU A 65 7.55 9.26 -0.02
N ASP A 66 7.90 9.64 -1.24
CA ASP A 66 7.34 10.81 -1.90
C ASP A 66 5.98 10.41 -2.49
N TYR A 67 4.91 10.83 -1.84
CA TYR A 67 3.56 10.45 -2.26
C TYR A 67 3.15 11.09 -3.58
N ASP A 68 3.65 12.27 -3.95
CA ASP A 68 3.31 12.88 -5.22
C ASP A 68 3.89 12.07 -6.40
N GLU A 69 5.15 11.65 -6.29
CA GLU A 69 5.78 10.78 -7.27
C GLU A 69 5.15 9.39 -7.26
N LEU A 70 4.98 8.78 -6.08
CA LEU A 70 4.43 7.43 -5.92
C LEU A 70 3.04 7.30 -6.54
N VAL A 71 2.12 8.22 -6.21
CA VAL A 71 0.73 8.19 -6.67
C VAL A 71 0.66 8.39 -8.20
N ARG A 72 1.46 9.29 -8.73
CA ARG A 72 1.53 9.55 -10.16
C ARG A 72 2.00 8.31 -10.94
N GLU A 73 3.05 7.67 -10.46
CA GLU A 73 3.60 6.45 -11.07
C GLU A 73 2.66 5.24 -10.90
N ALA A 74 2.02 5.08 -9.74
CA ALA A 74 1.00 4.07 -9.53
C ALA A 74 -0.17 4.23 -10.50
N ARG A 75 -0.61 5.48 -10.74
CA ARG A 75 -1.67 5.80 -11.70
C ARG A 75 -1.31 5.38 -13.13
N GLN A 76 -0.09 5.68 -13.56
CA GLN A 76 0.40 5.30 -14.89
C GLN A 76 0.50 3.78 -15.06
N ALA A 77 0.96 3.10 -14.02
CA ALA A 77 1.09 1.64 -14.00
C ALA A 77 -0.23 0.89 -13.79
N GLN A 78 -1.33 1.60 -13.55
CA GLN A 78 -2.62 1.00 -13.16
C GLN A 78 -2.51 0.12 -11.91
N ALA A 79 -1.61 0.48 -11.00
CA ALA A 79 -1.46 -0.13 -9.69
C ALA A 79 -2.32 0.62 -8.66
N VAL A 80 -2.68 -0.06 -7.59
CA VAL A 80 -3.53 0.46 -6.51
C VAL A 80 -2.71 0.58 -5.24
N LEU A 81 -2.99 1.59 -4.43
CA LEU A 81 -2.32 1.82 -3.17
C LEU A 81 -3.20 1.37 -2.01
N GLU A 82 -2.61 0.67 -1.05
CA GLU A 82 -3.34 0.21 0.12
C GLU A 82 -3.50 1.34 1.15
N VAL A 83 -4.70 1.45 1.70
CA VAL A 83 -5.00 2.15 2.95
C VAL A 83 -5.10 1.09 4.04
N ASN A 84 -4.04 0.96 4.83
CA ASN A 84 -3.95 -0.10 5.81
C ASN A 84 -4.62 0.30 7.13
N ASN A 85 -5.73 -0.36 7.48
CA ASN A 85 -6.49 -0.06 8.70
C ASN A 85 -5.66 -0.27 9.98
N SER A 86 -4.79 -1.30 10.00
CA SER A 86 -3.94 -1.58 11.17
C SER A 86 -2.92 -0.46 11.44
N SER A 87 -2.50 0.29 10.43
CA SER A 87 -1.59 1.42 10.58
C SER A 87 -2.23 2.62 11.31
N LEU A 88 -3.55 2.70 11.33
CA LEU A 88 -4.29 3.77 12.01
C LEU A 88 -4.46 3.51 13.50
N ASN A 89 -4.21 2.29 13.95
CA ASN A 89 -4.24 1.95 15.38
C ASN A 89 -3.06 2.64 16.09
N PRO A 90 -3.30 3.41 17.17
CA PRO A 90 -2.23 4.06 17.94
C PRO A 90 -1.18 3.10 18.52
N GLN A 91 -1.52 1.82 18.65
CA GLN A 91 -0.63 0.75 19.13
C GLN A 91 0.12 0.06 17.97
N SER A 92 -0.06 0.52 16.74
CA SER A 92 0.64 -0.04 15.59
C SER A 92 2.16 0.14 15.73
N ALA A 93 2.91 -0.85 15.28
CA ALA A 93 4.37 -0.74 15.17
C ALA A 93 4.83 0.19 14.04
N ARG A 94 3.91 0.63 13.16
CA ARG A 94 4.20 1.55 12.07
C ARG A 94 4.28 2.99 12.57
N GLN A 95 5.25 3.73 12.03
CA GLN A 95 5.49 5.11 12.46
C GLN A 95 4.72 6.08 11.57
N GLY A 96 3.99 7.02 12.19
CA GLY A 96 3.29 8.10 11.48
C GLY A 96 2.13 7.63 10.60
N GLY A 97 1.55 6.45 10.87
CA GLY A 97 0.55 5.83 9.99
C GLY A 97 -0.62 6.74 9.64
N ARG A 98 -1.23 7.43 10.63
CA ARG A 98 -2.38 8.30 10.37
C ARG A 98 -1.99 9.53 9.52
N GLU A 99 -0.88 10.18 9.85
CA GLU A 99 -0.39 11.34 9.11
C GLU A 99 -0.04 10.98 7.68
N ASN A 100 0.68 9.88 7.51
CA ASN A 100 1.13 9.38 6.21
C ASN A 100 -0.06 8.94 5.34
N ILE A 101 -1.04 8.22 5.90
CA ILE A 101 -2.26 7.85 5.17
C ILE A 101 -3.07 9.09 4.79
N THR A 102 -3.11 10.10 5.67
CA THR A 102 -3.79 11.37 5.36
C THR A 102 -3.17 12.07 4.16
N GLU A 103 -1.84 12.14 4.10
CA GLU A 103 -1.12 12.72 2.98
C GLU A 103 -1.30 11.90 1.70
N LEU A 104 -1.19 10.57 1.81
CA LEU A 104 -1.45 9.65 0.71
C LEU A 104 -2.85 9.84 0.11
N LEU A 105 -3.90 9.87 0.96
CA LEU A 105 -5.28 10.04 0.51
C LEU A 105 -5.51 11.38 -0.17
N LYS A 106 -4.97 12.49 0.38
CA LYS A 106 -5.04 13.80 -0.26
C LYS A 106 -4.38 13.81 -1.63
N THR A 107 -3.25 13.13 -1.75
CA THR A 107 -2.53 13.00 -3.03
C THR A 107 -3.31 12.11 -4.00
N CYS A 108 -3.93 11.03 -3.53
CA CYS A 108 -4.79 10.18 -4.34
C CYS A 108 -6.00 10.97 -4.90
N MET A 109 -6.64 11.83 -4.11
CA MET A 109 -7.70 12.70 -4.60
C MET A 109 -7.22 13.65 -5.71
N LYS A 110 -6.02 14.22 -5.56
CA LYS A 110 -5.43 15.13 -6.56
C LYS A 110 -5.27 14.48 -7.93
N TYR A 111 -5.01 13.17 -7.98
CA TYR A 111 -4.70 12.43 -9.20
C TYR A 111 -5.79 11.42 -9.61
N ASP A 112 -6.95 11.43 -8.97
CA ASP A 112 -8.01 10.44 -9.16
C ASP A 112 -7.49 8.99 -9.07
N GLN A 113 -6.58 8.74 -8.13
CA GLN A 113 -5.94 7.45 -7.93
C GLN A 113 -6.83 6.54 -7.06
N PRO A 114 -7.23 5.36 -7.57
CA PRO A 114 -7.95 4.37 -6.76
C PRO A 114 -7.10 3.82 -5.62
N VAL A 115 -7.78 3.52 -4.50
CA VAL A 115 -7.19 2.89 -3.33
C VAL A 115 -7.96 1.62 -2.95
N ILE A 116 -7.32 0.76 -2.18
CA ILE A 116 -7.93 -0.43 -1.60
C ILE A 116 -7.69 -0.45 -0.09
N MET A 117 -8.73 -0.71 0.70
CA MET A 117 -8.56 -0.88 2.15
C MET A 117 -8.08 -2.29 2.46
N GLY A 118 -7.05 -2.40 3.30
CA GLY A 118 -6.56 -3.65 3.87
C GLY A 118 -6.65 -3.63 5.39
N THR A 119 -6.91 -4.79 6.01
CA THR A 119 -6.96 -4.90 7.48
C THR A 119 -5.61 -5.27 8.08
N ASP A 120 -4.73 -5.91 7.31
CA ASP A 120 -3.49 -6.53 7.81
C ASP A 120 -3.75 -7.42 9.04
N SER A 121 -4.89 -8.10 9.02
CA SER A 121 -5.37 -8.87 10.15
C SER A 121 -4.62 -10.18 10.32
N HIS A 122 -4.13 -10.42 11.52
CA HIS A 122 -3.50 -11.67 11.93
C HIS A 122 -4.49 -12.59 12.68
N MET A 123 -5.74 -12.15 12.84
CA MET A 123 -6.81 -12.82 13.57
C MET A 123 -8.09 -12.87 12.73
N CYS A 124 -8.77 -14.01 12.72
CA CYS A 124 -9.94 -14.22 11.85
C CYS A 124 -11.10 -13.25 12.13
N PHE A 125 -11.26 -12.80 13.37
CA PHE A 125 -12.33 -11.87 13.77
C PHE A 125 -12.08 -10.41 13.37
N ALA A 126 -10.87 -10.07 12.96
CA ALA A 126 -10.54 -8.72 12.49
C ALA A 126 -10.49 -8.61 10.95
N ILE A 127 -10.78 -9.70 10.23
CA ILE A 127 -10.89 -9.67 8.77
C ILE A 127 -12.10 -8.84 8.37
N GLY A 128 -11.88 -7.81 7.53
CA GLY A 128 -12.94 -6.92 7.08
C GLY A 128 -13.30 -5.79 8.06
N ALA A 129 -12.56 -5.63 9.17
CA ALA A 129 -12.73 -4.50 10.07
C ALA A 129 -11.97 -3.28 9.52
N PHE A 130 -12.69 -2.36 8.89
CA PHE A 130 -12.14 -1.15 8.23
C PHE A 130 -12.54 0.14 8.94
N ASP A 131 -13.00 0.08 10.19
CA ASP A 131 -13.64 1.19 10.89
C ASP A 131 -12.77 2.46 10.93
N ASP A 132 -11.47 2.31 11.25
CA ASP A 132 -10.54 3.44 11.34
C ASP A 132 -10.24 4.05 9.96
N ALA A 133 -10.07 3.20 8.93
CA ALA A 133 -9.85 3.65 7.56
C ALA A 133 -11.08 4.37 7.00
N GLU A 134 -12.27 3.82 7.21
CA GLU A 134 -13.53 4.45 6.80
C GLU A 134 -13.78 5.76 7.54
N GLN A 135 -13.45 5.82 8.82
CA GLN A 135 -13.57 7.06 9.59
C GLN A 135 -12.66 8.14 9.00
N LEU A 136 -11.38 7.83 8.76
CA LEU A 136 -10.44 8.79 8.19
C LEU A 136 -10.88 9.24 6.79
N MET A 137 -11.35 8.32 5.94
CA MET A 137 -11.87 8.67 4.62
C MET A 137 -13.09 9.59 4.69
N ARG A 138 -14.01 9.37 5.67
CA ARG A 138 -15.14 10.28 5.90
C ARG A 138 -14.68 11.67 6.36
N GLU A 139 -13.69 11.74 7.26
CA GLU A 139 -13.13 13.02 7.74
C GLU A 139 -12.47 13.83 6.62
N LEU A 140 -11.90 13.15 5.63
CA LEU A 140 -11.25 13.78 4.48
C LEU A 140 -12.20 13.99 3.28
N GLU A 141 -13.47 13.59 3.40
CA GLU A 141 -14.42 13.60 2.28
C GLU A 141 -13.90 12.86 1.04
N PHE A 142 -13.17 11.75 1.28
CA PHE A 142 -12.57 10.97 0.20
C PHE A 142 -13.63 10.35 -0.72
N PRO A 143 -13.51 10.48 -2.07
CA PRO A 143 -14.49 9.99 -3.01
C PRO A 143 -14.68 8.48 -2.93
N LYS A 144 -15.92 8.02 -2.71
CA LYS A 144 -16.24 6.59 -2.57
C LYS A 144 -15.94 5.78 -3.84
N GLU A 145 -16.08 6.41 -5.00
CA GLU A 145 -15.79 5.82 -6.30
C GLU A 145 -14.31 5.46 -6.50
N LEU A 146 -13.42 6.06 -5.72
CA LEU A 146 -12.00 5.72 -5.72
C LEU A 146 -11.65 4.57 -4.76
N VAL A 147 -12.59 4.08 -3.95
CA VAL A 147 -12.37 2.97 -3.01
C VAL A 147 -12.85 1.66 -3.63
N LEU A 148 -11.93 0.79 -4.01
CA LEU A 148 -12.26 -0.45 -4.73
C LEU A 148 -13.07 -1.45 -3.91
N ASN A 149 -12.99 -1.39 -2.58
CA ASN A 149 -13.70 -2.31 -1.68
C ASN A 149 -15.22 -2.20 -1.78
N TYR A 150 -15.76 -1.06 -2.20
CA TYR A 150 -17.21 -0.87 -2.28
C TYR A 150 -17.87 -1.54 -3.49
N ASP A 151 -17.07 -1.94 -4.48
CA ASP A 151 -17.57 -2.70 -5.63
C ASP A 151 -16.64 -3.90 -5.93
N PRO A 152 -17.09 -5.13 -5.67
CA PRO A 152 -16.31 -6.34 -5.95
C PRO A 152 -15.87 -6.49 -7.40
N GLU A 153 -16.62 -5.91 -8.37
CA GLU A 153 -16.24 -5.96 -9.77
C GLU A 153 -14.97 -5.17 -10.08
N ASN A 154 -14.71 -4.10 -9.33
CA ASN A 154 -13.46 -3.35 -9.45
C ASN A 154 -12.25 -4.19 -9.03
N ILE A 155 -12.40 -4.98 -7.96
CA ILE A 155 -11.35 -5.91 -7.51
C ILE A 155 -11.15 -7.04 -8.54
N ARG A 156 -12.23 -7.59 -9.08
CA ARG A 156 -12.14 -8.61 -10.15
C ARG A 156 -11.42 -8.08 -11.37
N LYS A 157 -11.75 -6.87 -11.82
CA LYS A 157 -11.06 -6.21 -12.95
C LYS A 157 -9.57 -6.02 -12.66
N LEU A 158 -9.21 -5.58 -11.46
CA LEU A 158 -7.81 -5.40 -11.04
C LEU A 158 -7.01 -6.70 -11.14
N ILE A 159 -7.62 -7.83 -10.76
CA ILE A 159 -6.97 -9.15 -10.77
C ILE A 159 -6.96 -9.76 -12.19
N ASN A 160 -8.02 -9.57 -12.98
CA ASN A 160 -8.21 -10.19 -14.28
C ASN A 160 -7.50 -9.50 -15.44
N ILE A 161 -6.93 -8.32 -15.25
CA ILE A 161 -6.10 -7.64 -16.28
C ILE A 161 -4.84 -8.45 -16.66
N THR A 162 -4.67 -9.65 -16.10
CA THR A 162 -3.44 -10.43 -16.27
C THR A 162 -3.65 -11.80 -16.96
N LEU A 163 -4.82 -12.04 -17.52
CA LEU A 163 -5.07 -13.31 -18.24
C LEU A 163 -5.26 -13.03 -19.76
#